data_23a26c691aca93c7801335818600f2a1
#
_entry.id   23a26c691aca93c7801335818600f2a1
#
_cell.length_a   1.000
_cell.length_b   1.000
_cell.length_c   1.000
_cell.angle_alpha   90.00
_cell.angle_beta   90.00
_cell.angle_gamma   90.00
#
_symmetry.space_group_name_H-M   'P 1'
#
loop_
_entity.id
_entity.type
_entity.pdbx_description
1 polymer ?
#
loop_
_entity_poly.entity_id
_entity_poly.type
_entity_poly.pdbx_seq_one_letter_code
_entity_poly.pdbx_strand_id
1 'polypeptide(L)'
;MSKMLIKGGTIVNEGRSFLGDLLVDGEVISDIFEGMAPRGIYDEVVDAAGCFVLPGVIDDHVHFREPGLTRKADIESESRAAAYGGVTSYMEMPNTVPQTTELQAWNDKRKLGAEKSHVKYSCCYG
;
A
#
# COMPACT_ATOMS: atom_id res chain seq x y z
N MET A 1 19.87 -4.90 -4.85
CA MET A 1 18.44 -4.58 -4.76
C MET A 1 17.82 -5.07 -6.05
N SER A 2 16.61 -5.63 -6.00
CA SER A 2 16.00 -6.19 -7.21
C SER A 2 15.34 -5.08 -8.03
N LYS A 3 15.59 -5.08 -9.34
CA LYS A 3 15.00 -4.12 -10.28
C LYS A 3 13.79 -4.74 -10.95
N MET A 4 12.64 -4.12 -10.77
CA MET A 4 11.38 -4.49 -11.40
C MET A 4 10.97 -3.45 -12.44
N LEU A 5 10.69 -3.90 -13.67
CA LEU A 5 10.14 -3.05 -14.71
C LEU A 5 8.64 -3.33 -14.87
N ILE A 6 7.81 -2.31 -14.66
CA ILE A 6 6.38 -2.34 -15.01
C ILE A 6 6.27 -1.73 -16.41
N LYS A 7 5.86 -2.54 -17.39
CA LYS A 7 6.02 -2.23 -18.81
C LYS A 7 4.70 -2.02 -19.53
N GLY A 8 4.63 -0.96 -20.34
CA GLY A 8 3.56 -0.74 -21.32
C GLY A 8 2.21 -0.34 -20.73
N GLY A 9 2.17 0.13 -19.50
CA GLY A 9 0.95 0.60 -18.85
C GLY A 9 0.62 2.05 -19.16
N THR A 10 -0.63 2.44 -18.94
CA THR A 10 -1.02 3.85 -18.92
C THR A 10 -0.76 4.41 -17.52
N ILE A 11 0.32 5.15 -17.37
CA ILE A 11 0.71 5.77 -16.10
C ILE A 11 -0.19 6.99 -15.86
N VAL A 12 -0.85 7.03 -14.71
CA VAL A 12 -1.73 8.14 -14.30
C VAL A 12 -1.24 8.69 -12.97
N ASN A 13 -0.73 9.91 -12.98
CA ASN A 13 -0.25 10.61 -11.78
C ASN A 13 -0.23 12.12 -12.00
N GLU A 14 -0.47 12.90 -10.95
CA GLU A 14 -0.37 14.37 -10.94
C GLU A 14 -1.11 15.06 -12.10
N GLY A 15 -2.32 14.57 -12.41
CA GLY A 15 -3.16 15.13 -13.47
C GLY A 15 -2.71 14.81 -14.90
N ARG A 16 -1.69 13.96 -15.05
CA ARG A 16 -1.20 13.47 -16.34
C ARG A 16 -1.55 12.01 -16.56
N SER A 17 -1.72 11.64 -17.83
CA SER A 17 -1.93 10.26 -18.26
C SER A 17 -1.15 10.03 -19.55
N PHE A 18 -0.28 9.03 -19.55
CA PHE A 18 0.55 8.70 -20.71
C PHE A 18 0.92 7.22 -20.71
N LEU A 19 1.18 6.68 -21.90
CA LEU A 19 1.71 5.33 -22.05
C LEU A 19 3.20 5.32 -21.70
N GLY A 20 3.61 4.40 -20.84
CA GLY A 20 5.00 4.38 -20.40
C GLY A 20 5.40 3.15 -19.60
N ASP A 21 6.66 3.15 -19.22
CA ASP A 21 7.28 2.15 -18.37
C ASP A 21 7.70 2.78 -17.03
N LEU A 22 7.65 2.00 -15.96
CA LEU A 22 8.05 2.44 -14.62
C LEU A 22 9.08 1.46 -14.06
N LEU A 23 10.21 2.00 -13.60
CA LEU A 23 11.27 1.22 -12.99
C LEU A 23 11.24 1.37 -11.46
N VAL A 24 11.17 0.25 -10.78
CA VAL A 24 11.28 0.15 -9.32
C VAL A 24 12.63 -0.48 -8.98
N ASP A 25 13.41 0.14 -8.10
CA ASP A 25 14.65 -0.39 -7.55
C ASP A 25 14.50 -0.58 -6.04
N GLY A 26 14.38 -1.82 -5.61
CA GLY A 26 14.05 -2.15 -4.23
C GLY A 26 12.64 -1.64 -3.84
N GLU A 27 12.57 -0.64 -2.98
CA GLU A 27 11.31 -0.07 -2.46
C GLU A 27 10.98 1.31 -3.06
N VAL A 28 11.74 1.79 -4.03
CA VAL A 28 11.55 3.12 -4.59
C VAL A 28 11.31 3.08 -6.09
N ILE A 29 10.48 4.00 -6.58
CA ILE A 29 10.38 4.28 -8.01
C ILE A 29 11.65 5.05 -8.39
N SER A 30 12.51 4.43 -9.20
CA SER A 30 13.75 5.05 -9.62
C SER A 30 13.60 5.89 -10.89
N ASP A 31 12.75 5.44 -11.81
CA ASP A 31 12.52 6.15 -13.06
C ASP A 31 11.11 5.93 -13.61
N ILE A 32 10.62 6.93 -14.35
CA ILE A 32 9.36 6.88 -15.11
C ILE A 32 9.68 7.30 -16.54
N PHE A 33 9.40 6.42 -17.50
CA PHE A 33 9.68 6.65 -18.91
C PHE A 33 8.39 6.91 -19.67
N GLU A 34 8.29 8.07 -20.35
CA GLU A 34 7.24 8.27 -21.36
C GLU A 34 7.63 7.46 -22.60
N GLY A 35 6.89 6.37 -22.86
CA GLY A 35 7.24 5.36 -23.85
C GLY A 35 8.00 4.19 -23.24
N MET A 36 9.04 3.71 -23.91
CA MET A 36 9.76 2.51 -23.50
C MET A 36 11.00 2.83 -22.66
N ALA A 37 11.18 2.06 -21.58
CA ALA A 37 12.43 2.03 -20.84
C ALA A 37 13.62 1.57 -21.72
N PRO A 38 14.85 2.01 -21.42
CA PRO A 38 16.04 1.50 -22.08
C PRO A 38 16.14 -0.03 -21.98
N ARG A 39 16.74 -0.65 -22.99
CA ARG A 39 17.07 -2.09 -22.91
C ARG A 39 18.05 -2.31 -21.76
N GLY A 40 17.74 -3.26 -20.89
CA GLY A 40 18.53 -3.56 -19.71
C GLY A 40 18.21 -4.93 -19.15
N ILE A 41 18.91 -5.29 -18.08
CA ILE A 41 18.64 -6.50 -17.30
C ILE A 41 17.77 -6.08 -16.11
N TYR A 42 16.59 -6.65 -16.02
CA TYR A 42 15.63 -6.47 -14.92
C TYR A 42 15.42 -7.84 -14.27
N ASP A 43 15.36 -7.86 -12.94
CA ASP A 43 15.12 -9.10 -12.18
C ASP A 43 13.69 -9.59 -12.38
N GLU A 44 12.76 -8.64 -12.58
CA GLU A 44 11.35 -8.93 -12.84
C GLU A 44 10.79 -7.95 -13.88
N VAL A 45 9.90 -8.42 -14.74
CA VAL A 45 9.17 -7.60 -15.69
C VAL A 45 7.68 -7.91 -15.57
N VAL A 46 6.89 -6.89 -15.21
CA VAL A 46 5.45 -6.97 -15.13
C VAL A 46 4.85 -6.35 -16.39
N ASP A 47 4.13 -7.14 -17.17
CA ASP A 47 3.40 -6.63 -18.34
C ASP A 47 2.11 -5.93 -17.88
N ALA A 48 2.05 -4.61 -18.07
CA ALA A 48 0.91 -3.77 -17.74
C ALA A 48 0.16 -3.28 -19.00
N ALA A 49 0.36 -3.91 -20.15
CA ALA A 49 -0.32 -3.52 -21.38
C ALA A 49 -1.85 -3.56 -21.20
N GLY A 50 -2.51 -2.43 -21.51
CA GLY A 50 -3.96 -2.27 -21.33
C GLY A 50 -4.39 -1.97 -19.88
N CYS A 51 -3.47 -1.88 -18.94
CA CYS A 51 -3.75 -1.52 -17.55
C CYS A 51 -3.43 -0.04 -17.27
N PHE A 52 -4.13 0.51 -16.29
CA PHE A 52 -3.70 1.76 -15.65
C PHE A 52 -2.70 1.47 -14.55
N VAL A 53 -1.62 2.24 -14.50
CA VAL A 53 -0.60 2.21 -13.44
C VAL A 53 -0.78 3.48 -12.60
N LEU A 54 -1.21 3.30 -11.36
CA LEU A 54 -1.49 4.39 -10.43
C LEU A 54 -0.59 4.27 -9.20
N PRO A 55 -0.31 5.38 -8.50
CA PRO A 55 0.23 5.32 -7.15
C PRO A 55 -0.67 4.48 -6.24
N GLY A 56 -0.07 3.76 -5.31
CA GLY A 56 -0.83 3.04 -4.29
C GLY A 56 -1.71 3.98 -3.48
N VAL A 57 -2.97 3.58 -3.25
CA VAL A 57 -3.92 4.39 -2.51
C VAL A 57 -3.53 4.44 -1.03
N ILE A 58 -3.65 5.62 -0.42
CA ILE A 58 -3.55 5.81 1.02
C ILE A 58 -4.97 6.03 1.54
N ASP A 59 -5.45 5.12 2.40
CA ASP A 59 -6.74 5.25 3.07
C ASP A 59 -6.50 5.73 4.50
N ASP A 60 -6.84 6.97 4.77
CA ASP A 60 -6.57 7.62 6.04
C ASP A 60 -7.70 7.46 7.08
N HIS A 61 -8.72 6.64 6.78
CA HIS A 61 -9.86 6.45 7.67
C HIS A 61 -10.47 5.05 7.56
N VAL A 62 -9.85 4.06 8.20
CA VAL A 62 -10.36 2.68 8.21
C VAL A 62 -10.74 2.20 9.60
N HIS A 63 -11.59 1.16 9.65
CA HIS A 63 -12.06 0.51 10.87
C HIS A 63 -11.82 -1.00 10.79
N PHE A 64 -10.59 -1.45 11.02
CA PHE A 64 -10.20 -2.86 10.96
C PHE A 64 -10.57 -3.65 12.20
N ARG A 65 -11.11 -2.98 13.24
CA ARG A 65 -11.78 -3.58 14.40
C ARG A 65 -10.89 -4.31 15.38
N GLU A 66 -9.62 -4.35 15.20
CA GLU A 66 -8.66 -4.95 16.12
C GLU A 66 -7.83 -3.86 16.82
N PRO A 67 -7.65 -3.96 18.16
CA PRO A 67 -8.09 -5.04 19.06
C PRO A 67 -9.54 -4.96 19.50
N GLY A 68 -10.04 -6.09 20.05
CA GLY A 68 -11.26 -6.18 20.85
C GLY A 68 -12.57 -6.34 20.09
N LEU A 69 -12.62 -6.13 18.79
CA LEU A 69 -13.83 -6.25 17.97
C LEU A 69 -13.66 -7.26 16.81
N THR A 70 -12.75 -8.20 16.98
CA THR A 70 -12.27 -9.13 15.94
C THR A 70 -13.34 -10.08 15.38
N ARG A 71 -14.49 -10.23 16.05
CA ARG A 71 -15.63 -10.94 15.45
C ARG A 71 -16.20 -10.27 14.20
N LYS A 72 -15.89 -8.98 13.98
CA LYS A 72 -16.35 -8.22 12.82
C LYS A 72 -15.30 -8.22 11.71
N ALA A 73 -14.04 -8.02 12.06
CA ALA A 73 -12.91 -7.94 11.18
C ALA A 73 -11.61 -7.93 12.01
N ASP A 74 -10.47 -8.19 11.41
CA ASP A 74 -9.15 -8.07 12.02
C ASP A 74 -8.15 -7.42 11.06
N ILE A 75 -6.98 -7.06 11.59
CA ILE A 75 -5.94 -6.36 10.80
C ILE A 75 -5.44 -7.25 9.65
N GLU A 76 -5.31 -8.54 9.87
CA GLU A 76 -4.80 -9.47 8.86
C GLU A 76 -5.72 -9.55 7.65
N SER A 77 -7.00 -9.84 7.86
CA SER A 77 -7.99 -9.99 6.79
C SER A 77 -8.26 -8.67 6.05
N GLU A 78 -8.40 -7.57 6.80
CA GLU A 78 -8.75 -6.27 6.22
C GLU A 78 -7.55 -5.65 5.48
N SER A 79 -6.33 -5.79 6.00
CA SER A 79 -5.14 -5.29 5.28
C SER A 79 -4.84 -6.09 4.01
N ARG A 80 -5.19 -7.38 3.99
CA ARG A 80 -5.14 -8.20 2.78
C ARG A 80 -6.16 -7.73 1.75
N ALA A 81 -7.40 -7.46 2.18
CA ALA A 81 -8.42 -6.90 1.32
C ALA A 81 -8.03 -5.51 0.78
N ALA A 82 -7.43 -4.67 1.63
CA ALA A 82 -6.87 -3.38 1.24
C ALA A 82 -5.81 -3.52 0.14
N ALA A 83 -4.83 -4.41 0.34
CA ALA A 83 -3.80 -4.72 -0.67
C ALA A 83 -4.41 -5.18 -2.00
N TYR A 84 -5.41 -6.07 -1.94
CA TYR A 84 -6.11 -6.57 -3.12
C TYR A 84 -6.85 -5.46 -3.88
N GLY A 85 -7.35 -4.45 -3.16
CA GLY A 85 -8.01 -3.27 -3.73
C GLY A 85 -7.04 -2.16 -4.18
N GLY A 86 -5.73 -2.33 -4.02
CA GLY A 86 -4.72 -1.32 -4.39
C GLY A 86 -4.45 -0.27 -3.30
N VAL A 87 -4.96 -0.46 -2.08
CA VAL A 87 -4.60 0.36 -0.92
C VAL A 87 -3.26 -0.14 -0.38
N THR A 88 -2.25 0.71 -0.41
CA THR A 88 -0.88 0.38 0.01
C THR A 88 -0.51 0.92 1.39
N SER A 89 -1.34 1.81 1.92
CA SER A 89 -1.17 2.38 3.26
C SER A 89 -2.52 2.72 3.86
N TYR A 90 -2.68 2.52 5.17
CA TYR A 90 -3.91 2.92 5.86
C TYR A 90 -3.64 3.55 7.23
N MET A 91 -4.63 4.31 7.72
CA MET A 91 -4.67 4.82 9.09
C MET A 91 -5.93 4.30 9.79
N GLU A 92 -5.72 3.46 10.79
CA GLU A 92 -6.80 2.81 11.54
C GLU A 92 -7.31 3.74 12.65
N MET A 93 -8.65 3.84 12.76
CA MET A 93 -9.31 4.73 13.70
C MET A 93 -9.20 4.26 15.16
N PRO A 94 -9.28 5.18 16.15
CA PRO A 94 -9.01 4.87 17.56
C PRO A 94 -10.14 4.11 18.27
N ASN A 95 -11.29 3.90 17.65
CA ASN A 95 -12.50 3.33 18.23
C ASN A 95 -12.49 1.80 18.35
N THR A 96 -11.42 1.24 18.88
CA THR A 96 -11.22 -0.18 19.19
C THR A 96 -11.47 -0.44 20.69
N VAL A 97 -11.24 -1.66 21.17
CA VAL A 97 -11.36 -2.04 22.58
C VAL A 97 -10.06 -2.70 23.05
N PRO A 98 -9.23 -1.99 23.85
CA PRO A 98 -9.41 -0.63 24.34
C PRO A 98 -9.36 0.43 23.22
N GLN A 99 -9.91 1.61 23.51
CA GLN A 99 -9.76 2.76 22.61
C GLN A 99 -8.31 3.23 22.60
N THR A 100 -7.86 3.78 21.46
CA THR A 100 -6.48 4.25 21.29
C THR A 100 -6.35 5.70 21.82
N THR A 101 -6.65 5.91 23.10
CA THR A 101 -6.62 7.20 23.80
C THR A 101 -5.45 7.31 24.79
N GLU A 102 -4.67 6.23 24.93
CA GLU A 102 -3.49 6.17 25.79
C GLU A 102 -2.29 5.65 24.99
N LEU A 103 -1.10 6.11 25.37
CA LEU A 103 0.15 5.74 24.69
C LEU A 103 0.37 4.22 24.66
N GLN A 104 -0.01 3.52 25.73
CA GLN A 104 0.13 2.07 25.80
C GLN A 104 -0.79 1.40 24.76
N ALA A 105 -2.06 1.76 24.68
CA ALA A 105 -3.00 1.21 23.70
C ALA A 105 -2.56 1.51 22.26
N TRP A 106 -2.00 2.70 22.01
CA TRP A 106 -1.43 3.06 20.72
C TRP A 106 -0.22 2.20 20.34
N ASN A 107 0.71 1.99 21.28
CA ASN A 107 1.88 1.13 21.07
C ASN A 107 1.49 -0.33 20.81
N ASP A 108 0.51 -0.86 21.56
CA ASP A 108 0.05 -2.24 21.40
C ASP A 108 -0.65 -2.43 20.05
N LYS A 109 -1.45 -1.47 19.62
CA LYS A 109 -2.08 -1.49 18.29
C LYS A 109 -1.05 -1.43 17.17
N ARG A 110 0.01 -0.62 17.31
CA ARG A 110 1.12 -0.59 16.35
C ARG A 110 1.87 -1.92 16.27
N LYS A 111 2.05 -2.64 17.38
CA LYS A 111 2.65 -3.98 17.38
C LYS A 111 1.76 -4.97 16.60
N LEU A 112 0.45 -4.95 16.82
CA LEU A 112 -0.48 -5.77 16.05
C LEU A 112 -0.39 -5.47 14.54
N GLY A 113 -0.29 -4.21 14.17
CA GLY A 113 -0.08 -3.82 12.78
C GLY A 113 1.25 -4.36 12.22
N ALA A 114 2.34 -4.30 13.00
CA ALA A 114 3.64 -4.84 12.60
C ALA A 114 3.62 -6.36 12.36
N GLU A 115 2.83 -7.09 13.15
CA GLU A 115 2.74 -8.54 13.09
C GLU A 115 1.79 -9.04 11.99
N LYS A 116 0.73 -8.30 11.68
CA LYS A 116 -0.41 -8.79 10.91
C LYS A 116 -0.66 -8.08 9.60
N SER A 117 -0.20 -6.82 9.46
CA SER A 117 -0.56 -6.03 8.29
C SER A 117 0.21 -6.43 7.03
N HIS A 118 -0.51 -6.56 5.92
CA HIS A 118 0.05 -6.84 4.59
C HIS A 118 0.49 -5.57 3.85
N VAL A 119 0.10 -4.38 4.34
CA VAL A 119 0.43 -3.08 3.76
C VAL A 119 0.95 -2.13 4.84
N LYS A 120 1.46 -0.97 4.45
CA LYS A 120 1.92 0.04 5.41
C LYS A 120 0.76 0.50 6.28
N TYR A 121 1.03 0.68 7.57
CA TYR A 121 -0.01 0.96 8.54
C TYR A 121 0.37 2.08 9.49
N SER A 122 -0.64 2.78 9.96
CA SER A 122 -0.59 3.66 11.11
C SER A 122 -1.91 3.56 11.88
N CYS A 123 -2.00 4.21 13.03
CA CYS A 123 -3.23 4.33 13.78
C CYS A 123 -3.37 5.74 14.35
N CYS A 124 -4.59 6.24 14.34
CA CYS A 124 -4.92 7.52 14.94
C CYS A 124 -4.92 7.43 16.46
N TYR A 125 -4.52 8.52 17.09
CA TYR A 125 -4.65 8.74 18.51
C TYR A 125 -5.93 9.57 18.75
N GLY A 126 -6.82 9.12 19.62
CA GLY A 126 -8.11 9.76 19.87
C GLY A 126 -8.21 10.41 21.24
#